data_ec4e7e7d74d93b8aa20879ae993c3dc6
#
_entry.id   ec4e7e7d74d93b8aa20879ae993c3dc6
#
_cell.length_a   1.000
_cell.length_b   1.000
_cell.length_c   1.000
_cell.angle_alpha   90.00
_cell.angle_beta   90.00
_cell.angle_gamma   90.00
#
_symmetry.space_group_name_H-M   'P 1'
#
loop_
_entity.id
_entity.type
_entity.pdbx_description
1 polymer ?
#
loop_
_entity_poly.entity_id
_entity_poly.type
_entity_poly.pdbx_seq_one_letter_code
_entity_poly.pdbx_strand_id
1 'polypeptide(L)'
;MTEYKGKRIVPPLLPGAVIKQILHENEVTIVSAANAMGVSRQLIHLIISGRAAITADTAVRLGAYFGNGPDLWLNLQNKYNIYRANMRLEKEVKRIPLLATKCA
;
A
#
# COMPACT_ATOMS: atom_id res chain seq x y z
N MET A 1 2.58 -16.86 12.21
CA MET A 1 3.16 -16.25 11.02
C MET A 1 3.01 -17.18 9.83
N THR A 2 2.60 -16.61 8.68
CA THR A 2 2.35 -17.38 7.48
C THR A 2 3.63 -17.59 6.69
N GLU A 3 3.77 -18.76 6.07
CA GLU A 3 4.88 -19.02 5.17
C GLU A 3 4.38 -19.06 3.73
N TYR A 4 5.17 -18.53 2.82
CA TYR A 4 4.89 -18.54 1.40
C TYR A 4 6.12 -19.06 0.67
N LYS A 5 5.95 -20.18 -0.05
CA LYS A 5 7.06 -20.88 -0.74
C LYS A 5 8.22 -21.17 0.20
N GLY A 6 7.92 -21.61 1.41
CA GLY A 6 8.92 -21.93 2.40
C GLY A 6 9.59 -20.73 3.04
N LYS A 7 9.18 -19.55 2.71
CA LYS A 7 9.71 -18.32 3.31
C LYS A 7 8.73 -17.73 4.29
N ARG A 8 9.29 -17.17 5.33
CA ARG A 8 8.49 -16.49 6.34
C ARG A 8 7.92 -15.20 5.78
N ILE A 9 6.60 -15.03 5.90
CA ILE A 9 5.91 -13.83 5.45
C ILE A 9 5.69 -12.92 6.65
N VAL A 10 6.28 -11.73 6.57
CA VAL A 10 6.06 -10.68 7.56
C VAL A 10 5.03 -9.71 6.99
N PRO A 11 3.98 -9.35 7.77
CA PRO A 11 3.02 -8.37 7.28
C PRO A 11 3.73 -7.07 6.87
N PRO A 12 3.45 -6.54 5.68
CA PRO A 12 4.04 -5.28 5.25
C PRO A 12 3.40 -4.11 5.97
N LEU A 13 4.07 -2.97 5.95
CA LEU A 13 3.54 -1.75 6.53
C LEU A 13 2.28 -1.32 5.77
N LEU A 14 1.28 -0.90 6.51
CA LEU A 14 0.11 -0.26 5.92
C LEU A 14 0.55 1.12 5.42
N PRO A 15 0.34 1.43 4.12
CA PRO A 15 0.78 2.73 3.58
C PRO A 15 0.25 3.91 4.37
N GLY A 16 -1.00 3.85 4.82
CA GLY A 16 -1.58 4.92 5.62
C GLY A 16 -0.87 5.15 6.95
N ALA A 17 -0.32 4.09 7.55
CA ALA A 17 0.43 4.22 8.79
C ALA A 17 1.72 5.01 8.57
N VAL A 18 2.36 4.84 7.42
CA VAL A 18 3.56 5.59 7.06
C VAL A 18 3.22 7.07 6.88
N ILE A 19 2.12 7.37 6.19
CA ILE A 19 1.66 8.76 6.03
C ILE A 19 1.41 9.40 7.39
N LYS A 20 0.68 8.70 8.25
CA LYS A 20 0.35 9.20 9.59
C LYS A 20 1.60 9.52 10.39
N GLN A 21 2.59 8.65 10.33
CA GLN A 21 3.84 8.84 11.06
C GLN A 21 4.61 10.06 10.54
N ILE A 22 4.73 10.20 9.23
CA ILE A 22 5.44 11.34 8.64
C ILE A 22 4.77 12.66 9.01
N LEU A 23 3.43 12.70 8.93
CA LEU A 23 2.69 13.91 9.31
C LEU A 23 2.90 14.23 10.79
N HIS A 24 2.86 13.23 11.64
CA HIS A 24 3.05 13.41 13.08
C HIS A 24 4.47 13.95 13.39
N GLU A 25 5.48 13.32 12.79
CA GLU A 25 6.87 13.73 13.01
C GLU A 25 7.17 15.14 12.54
N ASN A 26 6.46 15.62 11.55
CA ASN A 26 6.64 16.96 11.00
C ASN A 26 5.61 17.96 11.52
N GLU A 27 4.79 17.53 12.46
CA GLU A 27 3.75 18.38 13.08
C GLU A 27 2.81 18.99 12.04
N VAL A 28 2.45 18.21 11.02
CA VAL A 28 1.54 18.63 9.94
C VAL A 28 0.19 17.99 10.16
N THR A 29 -0.87 18.80 10.07
CA THR A 29 -2.23 18.30 10.17
C THR A 29 -2.67 17.64 8.86
N ILE A 30 -3.65 16.74 8.96
CA ILE A 30 -4.24 16.11 7.77
C ILE A 30 -4.86 17.16 6.85
N VAL A 31 -5.54 18.14 7.43
CA VAL A 31 -6.17 19.22 6.66
C VAL A 31 -5.14 19.99 5.84
N SER A 32 -4.02 20.36 6.48
CA SER A 32 -2.96 21.09 5.81
C SER A 32 -2.34 20.27 4.68
N ALA A 33 -2.04 19.00 4.95
CA ALA A 33 -1.47 18.11 3.95
C ALA A 33 -2.42 17.90 2.77
N ALA A 34 -3.68 17.64 3.05
CA ALA A 34 -4.70 17.44 2.00
C ALA A 34 -4.83 18.67 1.11
N ASN A 35 -4.89 19.86 1.72
CA ASN A 35 -4.94 21.11 0.96
C ASN A 35 -3.71 21.27 0.07
N ALA A 36 -2.52 20.99 0.61
CA ALA A 36 -1.30 21.12 -0.16
C ALA A 36 -1.24 20.15 -1.34
N MET A 37 -1.76 18.95 -1.17
CA MET A 37 -1.77 17.94 -2.22
C MET A 37 -2.95 18.06 -3.19
N GLY A 38 -3.93 18.93 -2.87
CA GLY A 38 -5.11 19.08 -3.72
C GLY A 38 -6.07 17.91 -3.66
N VAL A 39 -6.14 17.23 -2.52
CA VAL A 39 -7.09 16.13 -2.29
C VAL A 39 -7.96 16.43 -1.08
N SER A 40 -9.04 15.67 -0.93
CA SER A 40 -9.91 15.85 0.23
C SER A 40 -9.26 15.27 1.48
N ARG A 41 -9.53 15.89 2.62
CA ARG A 41 -9.08 15.33 3.90
C ARG A 41 -9.69 13.96 4.16
N GLN A 42 -10.92 13.76 3.65
CA GLN A 42 -11.59 12.47 3.79
C GLN A 42 -10.81 11.36 3.10
N LEU A 43 -10.26 11.62 1.90
CA LEU A 43 -9.44 10.65 1.20
C LEU A 43 -8.23 10.26 2.04
N ILE A 44 -7.55 11.24 2.64
CA ILE A 44 -6.39 10.97 3.48
C ILE A 44 -6.78 10.15 4.69
N HIS A 45 -7.90 10.47 5.34
CA HIS A 45 -8.40 9.67 6.46
C HIS A 45 -8.68 8.21 6.05
N LEU A 46 -9.30 8.02 4.88
CA LEU A 46 -9.59 6.67 4.39
C LEU A 46 -8.31 5.87 4.11
N ILE A 47 -7.29 6.53 3.55
CA ILE A 47 -6.00 5.88 3.30
C ILE A 47 -5.32 5.53 4.62
N ILE A 48 -5.31 6.44 5.58
CA ILE A 48 -4.70 6.20 6.90
C ILE A 48 -5.38 5.03 7.61
N SER A 49 -6.69 4.91 7.48
CA SER A 49 -7.42 3.82 8.13
C SER A 49 -7.38 2.50 7.36
N GLY A 50 -6.78 2.49 6.17
CA GLY A 50 -6.71 1.30 5.33
C GLY A 50 -7.98 1.00 4.55
N ARG A 51 -8.93 1.93 4.53
CA ARG A 51 -10.19 1.76 3.80
C ARG A 51 -10.10 2.15 2.33
N ALA A 52 -9.10 2.94 1.97
CA ALA A 52 -8.85 3.29 0.58
C ALA A 52 -7.40 2.98 0.23
N ALA A 53 -7.21 2.49 -0.98
CA ALA A 53 -5.88 2.21 -1.50
C ALA A 53 -5.26 3.47 -2.10
N ILE A 54 -3.93 3.52 -2.14
CA ILE A 54 -3.22 4.57 -2.84
C ILE A 54 -3.23 4.23 -4.33
N THR A 55 -3.87 5.08 -5.12
CA THR A 55 -3.89 4.96 -6.57
C THR A 55 -2.67 5.66 -7.17
N ALA A 56 -2.47 5.49 -8.48
CA ALA A 56 -1.38 6.18 -9.17
C ALA A 56 -1.46 7.70 -9.01
N ASP A 57 -2.65 8.27 -9.15
CA ASP A 57 -2.84 9.71 -8.96
C ASP A 57 -2.44 10.16 -7.55
N THR A 58 -2.91 9.44 -6.55
CA THR A 58 -2.59 9.78 -5.17
C THR A 58 -1.10 9.59 -4.90
N ALA A 59 -0.48 8.56 -5.46
CA ALA A 59 0.95 8.31 -5.30
C ALA A 59 1.78 9.45 -5.86
N VAL A 60 1.38 9.99 -7.02
CA VAL A 60 2.07 11.14 -7.61
C VAL A 60 1.98 12.36 -6.69
N ARG A 61 0.80 12.59 -6.13
CA ARG A 61 0.60 13.73 -5.21
C ARG A 61 1.38 13.55 -3.91
N LEU A 62 1.34 12.35 -3.34
CA LEU A 62 2.11 12.03 -2.13
C LEU A 62 3.61 12.17 -2.38
N GLY A 63 4.09 11.63 -3.50
CA GLY A 63 5.49 11.70 -3.86
C GLY A 63 5.99 13.12 -4.07
N ALA A 64 5.14 13.96 -4.65
CA ALA A 64 5.45 15.38 -4.82
C ALA A 64 5.48 16.12 -3.49
N TYR A 65 4.50 15.84 -2.63
CA TYR A 65 4.40 16.53 -1.34
C TYR A 65 5.51 16.15 -0.38
N PHE A 66 5.79 14.85 -0.26
CA PHE A 66 6.83 14.37 0.66
C PHE A 66 8.23 14.37 0.02
N GLY A 67 8.32 14.56 -1.29
CA GLY A 67 9.61 14.63 -1.97
C GLY A 67 10.29 13.28 -2.21
N ASN A 68 9.57 12.17 -2.05
CA ASN A 68 10.14 10.83 -2.18
C ASN A 68 9.68 10.09 -3.44
N GLY A 69 8.90 10.74 -4.30
CA GLY A 69 8.45 10.17 -5.56
C GLY A 69 7.28 9.19 -5.42
N PRO A 70 6.59 8.91 -6.53
CA PRO A 70 5.39 8.06 -6.51
C PRO A 70 5.67 6.58 -6.31
N ASP A 71 6.83 6.09 -6.74
CA ASP A 71 7.13 4.66 -6.74
C ASP A 71 7.12 4.06 -5.34
N LEU A 72 7.66 4.80 -4.37
CA LEU A 72 7.65 4.34 -2.98
C LEU A 72 6.23 4.02 -2.51
N TRP A 73 5.30 4.94 -2.77
CA TRP A 73 3.92 4.80 -2.31
C TRP A 73 3.19 3.66 -3.00
N LEU A 74 3.40 3.49 -4.31
CA LEU A 74 2.80 2.38 -5.05
C LEU A 74 3.41 1.05 -4.65
N ASN A 75 4.70 1.01 -4.37
CA ASN A 75 5.36 -0.21 -3.90
C ASN A 75 4.82 -0.65 -2.54
N LEU A 76 4.64 0.29 -1.62
CA LEU A 76 4.05 0.00 -0.32
C LEU A 76 2.63 -0.54 -0.48
N GLN A 77 1.82 0.09 -1.32
CA GLN A 77 0.44 -0.34 -1.55
C GLN A 77 0.40 -1.71 -2.21
N ASN A 78 1.24 -1.96 -3.20
CA ASN A 78 1.29 -3.25 -3.88
C ASN A 78 1.67 -4.38 -2.93
N LYS A 79 2.67 -4.18 -2.11
CA LYS A 79 3.07 -5.18 -1.12
C LYS A 79 1.94 -5.51 -0.16
N TYR A 80 1.24 -4.49 0.30
CA TYR A 80 0.13 -4.66 1.21
C TYR A 80 -1.02 -5.41 0.53
N ASN A 81 -1.35 -5.03 -0.70
CA ASN A 81 -2.40 -5.67 -1.48
C ASN A 81 -2.10 -7.13 -1.75
N ILE A 82 -0.87 -7.44 -2.14
CA ILE A 82 -0.44 -8.82 -2.42
C ILE A 82 -0.49 -9.66 -1.15
N TYR A 83 -0.04 -9.11 -0.04
CA TYR A 83 -0.10 -9.80 1.24
C TYR A 83 -1.55 -10.19 1.57
N ARG A 84 -2.47 -9.23 1.47
CA ARG A 84 -3.88 -9.48 1.77
C ARG A 84 -4.51 -10.47 0.79
N ALA A 85 -4.17 -10.35 -0.50
CA ALA A 85 -4.68 -11.27 -1.51
C ALA A 85 -4.17 -12.69 -1.27
N ASN A 86 -2.91 -12.85 -0.91
CA ASN A 86 -2.35 -14.15 -0.59
C ASN A 86 -3.07 -14.80 0.60
N MET A 87 -3.38 -14.02 1.61
CA MET A 87 -4.12 -14.54 2.77
C MET A 87 -5.54 -14.94 2.40
N ARG A 88 -6.22 -14.09 1.61
CA ARG A 88 -7.61 -14.32 1.22
C ARG A 88 -7.74 -15.50 0.27
N LEU A 89 -6.81 -15.66 -0.65
CA LEU A 89 -6.88 -16.64 -1.73
C LEU A 89 -6.03 -17.89 -1.49
N GLU A 90 -5.58 -18.11 -0.27
CA GLU A 90 -4.67 -19.22 0.06
C GLU A 90 -5.19 -20.56 -0.47
N LYS A 91 -6.46 -20.87 -0.23
CA LYS A 91 -7.06 -22.12 -0.66
C LYS A 91 -7.29 -22.16 -2.17
N GLU A 92 -7.73 -21.05 -2.72
CA GLU A 92 -8.03 -20.95 -4.15
C GLU A 92 -6.78 -21.09 -4.98
N VAL A 93 -5.67 -20.52 -4.53
CA VAL A 93 -4.40 -20.60 -5.25
C VAL A 93 -3.90 -22.03 -5.37
N LYS A 94 -4.14 -22.85 -4.34
CA LYS A 94 -3.75 -24.27 -4.36
C LYS A 94 -4.50 -25.06 -5.42
N ARG A 95 -5.67 -24.59 -5.86
CA ARG A 95 -6.47 -25.23 -6.89
C ARG A 95 -6.10 -24.78 -8.30
N ILE A 96 -5.29 -23.74 -8.42
CA ILE A 96 -4.86 -23.25 -9.72
C ILE A 96 -3.69 -24.11 -10.21
N PRO A 97 -3.88 -24.86 -11.30
CA PRO A 97 -2.80 -25.69 -11.80
C PRO A 97 -1.72 -24.84 -12.46
N LEU A 98 -0.49 -25.28 -12.31
CA LEU A 98 0.59 -24.65 -13.01
C LEU A 98 0.49 -24.97 -14.49
N LEU A 99 0.61 -23.96 -15.34
CA LEU A 99 0.61 -24.18 -16.78
C LEU A 99 1.85 -24.99 -17.18
N ALA A 100 1.62 -26.12 -17.84
CA ALA A 100 2.72 -26.89 -18.38
C ALA A 100 3.17 -26.25 -19.68
N THR A 101 4.34 -25.61 -19.66
CA THR A 101 4.89 -24.93 -20.83
C THR A 101 6.10 -25.70 -21.35
N LYS A 102 6.28 -25.66 -22.66
CA LYS A 102 7.46 -26.25 -23.29
C LYS A 102 8.66 -25.33 -23.19
N CYS A 103 8.43 -24.05 -22.99
CA CYS A 103 9.47 -23.04 -22.79
C CYS A 103 9.29 -22.44 -21.42
N ALA A 104 10.30 -22.57 -20.61
CA ALA A 104 10.29 -21.95 -19.30
C ALA A 104 10.78 -20.52 -19.38
#